data_e1c0604b4549342a4de057f431b7556f
#
_entry.id   e1c0604b4549342a4de057f431b7556f
#
_cell.length_a   1.000
_cell.length_b   1.000
_cell.length_c   1.000
_cell.angle_alpha   90.00
_cell.angle_beta   90.00
_cell.angle_gamma   90.00
#
_symmetry.space_group_name_H-M   'P 1'
#
loop_
_entity.id
_entity.type
_entity.pdbx_description
1 polymer ?
#
loop_
_entity_poly.entity_id
_entity_poly.type
_entity_poly.pdbx_seq_one_letter_code
_entity_poly.pdbx_strand_id
1 'polypeptide(L)'
;MKKQVFCGVFALAVAVTGCGVQKKEAASDIVPENRQELTILHMDADIEGFDSFISQAEKDLGIEIHIEKCPANADNRQAKIATLLTSGDDSVDLITVNDEMISEFKHKGFLLPLEDTVMTEETAANFPQEYLKEICM
;
A
#
# COMPACT_ATOMS: atom_id res chain seq x y z
N MET A 1 -51.93 30.54 -26.48
CA MET A 1 -50.97 29.54 -26.99
C MET A 1 -49.84 30.24 -27.68
N LYS A 2 -48.71 30.47 -27.01
CA LYS A 2 -47.48 31.06 -27.58
C LYS A 2 -46.34 30.08 -27.36
N LYS A 3 -45.83 29.52 -28.47
CA LYS A 3 -44.66 28.70 -28.51
C LYS A 3 -43.44 29.62 -28.44
N GLN A 4 -42.59 29.50 -27.44
CA GLN A 4 -41.25 30.11 -27.45
C GLN A 4 -40.23 29.03 -27.91
N VAL A 5 -39.56 29.33 -28.98
CA VAL A 5 -38.41 28.57 -29.52
C VAL A 5 -37.16 29.17 -28.85
N PHE A 6 -36.46 28.37 -28.04
CA PHE A 6 -35.19 28.78 -27.45
C PHE A 6 -34.05 28.23 -28.35
N CYS A 7 -33.37 29.19 -29.03
CA CYS A 7 -32.19 28.92 -29.82
C CYS A 7 -30.99 28.77 -28.91
N GLY A 8 -30.49 27.55 -28.73
CA GLY A 8 -29.31 27.25 -27.95
C GLY A 8 -28.04 27.47 -28.74
N VAL A 9 -27.22 28.40 -28.31
CA VAL A 9 -25.89 28.66 -28.86
C VAL A 9 -24.97 27.57 -28.37
N PHE A 10 -24.43 26.78 -29.31
CA PHE A 10 -23.43 25.75 -29.06
C PHE A 10 -22.06 26.41 -28.94
N ALA A 11 -21.56 26.63 -27.72
CA ALA A 11 -20.19 27.06 -27.52
C ALA A 11 -19.24 25.85 -27.53
N LEU A 12 -18.43 25.77 -28.56
CA LEU A 12 -17.38 24.76 -28.75
C LEU A 12 -16.21 25.12 -27.83
N ALA A 13 -16.08 24.48 -26.69
CA ALA A 13 -14.91 24.62 -25.83
C ALA A 13 -13.79 23.68 -26.33
N VAL A 14 -12.73 24.25 -26.87
CA VAL A 14 -11.50 23.56 -27.22
C VAL A 14 -10.75 23.26 -25.93
N ALA A 15 -10.74 22.00 -25.50
CA ALA A 15 -9.92 21.55 -24.39
C ALA A 15 -8.47 21.39 -24.88
N VAL A 16 -7.60 22.28 -24.41
CA VAL A 16 -6.15 22.15 -24.57
C VAL A 16 -5.70 21.04 -23.62
N THR A 17 -5.29 19.89 -24.17
CA THR A 17 -4.66 18.81 -23.43
C THR A 17 -3.25 19.23 -23.01
N GLY A 18 -3.14 19.84 -21.85
CA GLY A 18 -1.88 19.99 -21.14
C GLY A 18 -1.48 18.64 -20.54
N CYS A 19 -0.34 18.09 -20.93
CA CYS A 19 0.32 16.99 -20.24
C CYS A 19 0.76 17.48 -18.87
N GLY A 20 -0.15 17.43 -17.91
CA GLY A 20 0.17 17.63 -16.49
C GLY A 20 0.65 16.33 -15.92
N VAL A 21 1.91 16.30 -15.47
CA VAL A 21 2.43 15.28 -14.57
C VAL A 21 1.51 15.29 -13.34
N GLN A 22 0.64 14.31 -13.20
CA GLN A 22 -0.14 14.12 -11.99
C GLN A 22 0.83 13.74 -10.88
N LYS A 23 1.14 14.71 -10.04
CA LYS A 23 1.71 14.48 -8.73
C LYS A 23 0.67 13.66 -7.96
N LYS A 24 0.96 12.37 -7.76
CA LYS A 24 0.14 11.48 -6.96
C LYS A 24 0.10 12.08 -5.55
N GLU A 25 -1.00 12.72 -5.20
CA GLU A 25 -1.22 13.17 -3.81
C GLU A 25 -1.17 11.94 -2.93
N ALA A 26 -0.42 12.07 -1.84
CA ALA A 26 -0.27 11.02 -0.84
C ALA A 26 -1.65 10.55 -0.38
N ALA A 27 -1.83 9.25 -0.38
CA ALA A 27 -3.06 8.58 0.05
C ALA A 27 -3.27 8.75 1.57
N SER A 28 -3.66 9.96 2.00
CA SER A 28 -4.04 10.23 3.39
C SER A 28 -5.50 9.91 3.71
N ASP A 29 -6.28 9.44 2.72
CA ASP A 29 -7.74 9.32 2.87
C ASP A 29 -8.29 7.89 2.71
N ILE A 30 -7.46 6.84 2.82
CA ILE A 30 -7.92 5.48 2.57
C ILE A 30 -7.69 4.55 3.77
N VAL A 31 -8.03 4.99 4.96
CA VAL A 31 -8.27 4.03 6.04
C VAL A 31 -9.74 4.17 6.41
N PRO A 32 -10.61 3.22 6.04
CA PRO A 32 -11.95 3.18 6.59
C PRO A 32 -11.82 3.07 8.10
N GLU A 33 -12.38 4.01 8.83
CA GLU A 33 -12.35 4.13 10.29
C GLU A 33 -12.92 2.89 11.04
N ASN A 34 -13.25 1.83 10.30
CA ASN A 34 -13.87 0.61 10.82
C ASN A 34 -13.46 -0.63 10.02
N ARG A 35 -12.17 -0.78 9.71
CA ARG A 35 -11.67 -2.00 9.06
C ARG A 35 -11.61 -3.13 10.09
N GLN A 36 -12.31 -4.24 9.81
CA GLN A 36 -12.38 -5.41 10.70
C GLN A 36 -11.50 -6.57 10.22
N GLU A 37 -10.95 -6.47 9.03
CA GLU A 37 -10.15 -7.52 8.40
C GLU A 37 -8.86 -6.93 7.84
N LEU A 38 -7.77 -7.68 7.91
CA LEU A 38 -6.46 -7.34 7.38
C LEU A 38 -5.86 -8.55 6.67
N THR A 39 -5.45 -8.41 5.41
CA THR A 39 -4.75 -9.47 4.68
C THR A 39 -3.26 -9.14 4.57
N ILE A 40 -2.42 -10.07 5.02
CA ILE A 40 -0.96 -9.92 5.05
C ILE A 40 -0.32 -11.00 4.19
N LEU A 41 0.44 -10.61 3.17
CA LEU A 41 1.29 -11.52 2.42
C LEU A 41 2.64 -11.67 3.12
N HIS A 42 2.88 -12.83 3.77
CA HIS A 42 4.02 -13.02 4.66
C HIS A 42 4.98 -14.10 4.16
N MET A 43 6.29 -13.81 4.21
CA MET A 43 7.31 -14.73 3.72
C MET A 43 7.66 -15.84 4.71
N ASP A 44 7.52 -15.59 6.00
CA ASP A 44 7.90 -16.49 7.09
C ASP A 44 6.69 -17.01 7.88
N ALA A 45 5.56 -17.18 7.20
CA ALA A 45 4.31 -17.62 7.84
C ALA A 45 4.36 -19.06 8.40
N ASP A 46 5.39 -19.83 8.07
CA ASP A 46 5.57 -21.22 8.53
C ASP A 46 6.50 -21.36 9.75
N ILE A 47 7.00 -20.28 10.32
CA ILE A 47 7.83 -20.34 11.53
C ILE A 47 7.02 -20.74 12.75
N GLU A 48 7.65 -21.48 13.64
CA GLU A 48 7.03 -21.90 14.90
C GLU A 48 6.58 -20.71 15.74
N GLY A 49 5.35 -20.75 16.22
CA GLY A 49 4.77 -19.69 17.05
C GLY A 49 4.11 -18.55 16.27
N PHE A 50 4.24 -18.50 14.93
CA PHE A 50 3.65 -17.45 14.13
C PHE A 50 2.13 -17.38 14.28
N ASP A 51 1.43 -18.51 14.22
CA ASP A 51 -0.02 -18.57 14.42
C ASP A 51 -0.45 -18.06 15.80
N SER A 52 0.34 -18.32 16.84
CA SER A 52 0.08 -17.83 18.19
C SER A 52 0.27 -16.31 18.27
N PHE A 53 1.27 -15.78 17.59
CA PHE A 53 1.50 -14.34 17.49
C PHE A 53 0.34 -13.64 16.77
N ILE A 54 -0.12 -14.16 15.63
CA ILE A 54 -1.27 -13.61 14.89
C ILE A 54 -2.53 -13.67 15.75
N SER A 55 -2.81 -14.81 16.39
CA SER A 55 -3.99 -14.95 17.26
C SER A 55 -3.97 -13.99 18.45
N GLN A 56 -2.79 -13.61 18.95
CA GLN A 56 -2.68 -12.59 19.98
C GLN A 56 -2.91 -11.20 19.42
N ALA A 57 -2.36 -10.89 18.22
CA ALA A 57 -2.57 -9.62 17.55
C ALA A 57 -4.04 -9.38 17.22
N GLU A 58 -4.76 -10.39 16.73
CA GLU A 58 -6.20 -10.32 16.48
C GLU A 58 -7.00 -9.94 17.73
N LYS A 59 -6.66 -10.56 18.86
CA LYS A 59 -7.30 -10.25 20.16
C LYS A 59 -7.02 -8.82 20.63
N ASP A 60 -5.78 -8.38 20.49
CA ASP A 60 -5.34 -7.08 20.97
C ASP A 60 -5.89 -5.94 20.11
N LEU A 61 -6.01 -6.17 18.81
CA LEU A 61 -6.50 -5.19 17.83
C LEU A 61 -8.01 -5.26 17.60
N GLY A 62 -8.64 -6.39 17.90
CA GLY A 62 -10.07 -6.60 17.65
C GLY A 62 -10.43 -6.72 16.17
N ILE A 63 -9.50 -7.20 15.35
CA ILE A 63 -9.66 -7.41 13.90
C ILE A 63 -9.35 -8.85 13.54
N GLU A 64 -9.81 -9.31 12.38
CA GLU A 64 -9.41 -10.58 11.78
C GLU A 64 -8.18 -10.40 10.90
N ILE A 65 -7.19 -11.30 10.98
CA ILE A 65 -5.95 -11.22 10.21
C ILE A 65 -5.80 -12.46 9.32
N HIS A 66 -5.91 -12.26 8.02
CA HIS A 66 -5.70 -13.30 7.02
C HIS A 66 -4.25 -13.34 6.58
N ILE A 67 -3.60 -14.49 6.74
CA ILE A 67 -2.22 -14.68 6.31
C ILE A 67 -2.17 -15.42 4.98
N GLU A 68 -1.71 -14.72 3.94
CA GLU A 68 -1.29 -15.34 2.69
C GLU A 68 0.20 -15.69 2.73
N LYS A 69 0.54 -16.94 2.36
CA LYS A 69 1.94 -17.37 2.33
C LYS A 69 2.61 -16.97 1.02
N CYS A 70 3.80 -16.42 1.13
CA CYS A 70 4.67 -16.24 -0.01
C CYS A 70 5.25 -17.58 -0.50
N PRO A 71 5.56 -17.70 -1.80
CA PRO A 71 6.36 -18.82 -2.31
C PRO A 71 7.70 -18.93 -1.58
N ALA A 72 8.11 -20.16 -1.27
CA ALA A 72 9.40 -20.41 -0.61
C ALA A 72 10.61 -20.05 -1.49
N ASN A 73 10.49 -20.21 -2.81
CA ASN A 73 11.52 -19.80 -3.76
C ASN A 73 11.56 -18.27 -3.89
N ALA A 74 12.76 -17.67 -3.78
CA ALA A 74 12.95 -16.23 -3.77
C ALA A 74 12.47 -15.54 -5.07
N ASP A 75 12.82 -16.12 -6.23
CA ASP A 75 12.42 -15.54 -7.53
C ASP A 75 10.91 -15.56 -7.73
N ASN A 76 10.26 -16.68 -7.36
CA ASN A 76 8.81 -16.81 -7.43
C ASN A 76 8.11 -15.86 -6.46
N ARG A 77 8.67 -15.64 -5.29
CA ARG A 77 8.18 -14.68 -4.30
C ARG A 77 8.25 -13.25 -4.82
N GLN A 78 9.40 -12.85 -5.34
CA GLN A 78 9.57 -11.52 -5.94
C GLN A 78 8.62 -11.31 -7.12
N ALA A 79 8.49 -12.30 -8.00
CA ALA A 79 7.57 -12.25 -9.14
C ALA A 79 6.10 -12.13 -8.70
N LYS A 80 5.67 -12.90 -7.68
CA LYS A 80 4.31 -12.79 -7.11
C LYS A 80 4.05 -11.39 -6.58
N ILE A 81 4.93 -10.87 -5.74
CA ILE A 81 4.78 -9.55 -5.13
C ILE A 81 4.80 -8.45 -6.21
N ALA A 82 5.75 -8.49 -7.14
CA ALA A 82 5.83 -7.52 -8.22
C ALA A 82 4.58 -7.53 -9.10
N THR A 83 4.03 -8.69 -9.38
CA THR A 83 2.79 -8.83 -10.17
C THR A 83 1.60 -8.22 -9.43
N LEU A 84 1.43 -8.54 -8.15
CA LEU A 84 0.37 -8.00 -7.30
C LEU A 84 0.43 -6.46 -7.25
N LEU A 85 1.60 -5.89 -6.96
CA LEU A 85 1.79 -4.45 -6.87
C LEU A 85 1.61 -3.74 -8.23
N THR A 86 2.03 -4.37 -9.33
CA THR A 86 1.92 -3.79 -10.68
C THR A 86 0.49 -3.83 -11.20
N SER A 87 -0.28 -4.86 -10.85
CA SER A 87 -1.69 -4.98 -11.26
C SER A 87 -2.62 -4.01 -10.54
N GLY A 88 -2.16 -3.40 -9.44
CA GLY A 88 -3.01 -2.59 -8.58
C GLY A 88 -4.04 -3.43 -7.82
N ASP A 89 -3.70 -4.69 -7.56
CA ASP A 89 -4.51 -5.60 -6.77
C ASP A 89 -4.56 -5.11 -5.32
N ASP A 90 -5.74 -4.93 -4.79
CA ASP A 90 -6.02 -4.43 -3.44
C ASP A 90 -6.45 -5.54 -2.46
N SER A 91 -6.26 -6.80 -2.85
CA SER A 91 -6.58 -7.97 -2.01
C SER A 91 -5.65 -8.14 -0.81
N VAL A 92 -4.48 -7.49 -0.82
CA VAL A 92 -3.46 -7.54 0.23
C VAL A 92 -3.18 -6.16 0.77
N ASP A 93 -3.21 -6.02 2.09
CA ASP A 93 -3.00 -4.75 2.79
C ASP A 93 -1.56 -4.52 3.20
N LEU A 94 -0.89 -5.58 3.67
CA LEU A 94 0.49 -5.56 4.10
C LEU A 94 1.30 -6.64 3.39
N ILE A 95 2.54 -6.31 3.05
CA ILE A 95 3.47 -7.23 2.39
C ILE A 95 4.77 -7.23 3.17
N THR A 96 5.27 -8.42 3.52
CA THR A 96 6.65 -8.53 4.01
C THR A 96 7.61 -8.60 2.83
N VAL A 97 8.61 -7.74 2.87
CA VAL A 97 9.65 -7.65 1.85
C VAL A 97 11.02 -7.82 2.50
N ASN A 98 11.98 -8.34 1.75
CA ASN A 98 13.38 -8.34 2.17
C ASN A 98 14.09 -7.07 1.67
N ASP A 99 15.31 -6.84 2.13
CA ASP A 99 16.16 -5.70 1.78
C ASP A 99 16.40 -5.56 0.27
N GLU A 100 16.57 -6.67 -0.45
CA GLU A 100 16.76 -6.67 -1.90
C GLU A 100 15.55 -6.08 -2.65
N MET A 101 14.33 -6.30 -2.14
CA MET A 101 13.10 -5.81 -2.76
C MET A 101 12.80 -4.34 -2.43
N ILE A 102 13.24 -3.85 -1.27
CA ILE A 102 12.91 -2.51 -0.78
C ILE A 102 13.32 -1.44 -1.79
N SER A 103 14.56 -1.49 -2.26
CA SER A 103 15.09 -0.50 -3.19
C SER A 103 14.30 -0.43 -4.49
N GLU A 104 13.98 -1.59 -5.08
CA GLU A 104 13.20 -1.66 -6.32
C GLU A 104 11.79 -1.12 -6.12
N PHE A 105 11.10 -1.58 -5.09
CA PHE A 105 9.69 -1.23 -4.86
C PHE A 105 9.51 0.22 -4.42
N LYS A 106 10.45 0.76 -3.66
CA LYS A 106 10.52 2.18 -3.31
C LYS A 106 10.65 3.05 -4.57
N HIS A 107 11.59 2.74 -5.47
CA HIS A 107 11.77 3.49 -6.72
C HIS A 107 10.56 3.43 -7.64
N LYS A 108 9.82 2.33 -7.64
CA LYS A 108 8.57 2.16 -8.40
C LYS A 108 7.37 2.83 -7.74
N GLY A 109 7.51 3.34 -6.52
CA GLY A 109 6.42 3.97 -5.77
C GLY A 109 5.34 2.98 -5.33
N PHE A 110 5.70 1.73 -5.12
CA PHE A 110 4.79 0.68 -4.65
C PHE A 110 4.62 0.66 -3.14
N LEU A 111 5.60 1.20 -2.40
CA LEU A 111 5.58 1.24 -0.94
C LEU A 111 5.14 2.62 -0.46
N LEU A 112 4.32 2.65 0.56
CA LEU A 112 3.95 3.89 1.25
C LEU A 112 5.04 4.27 2.25
N PRO A 113 5.39 5.56 2.36
CA PRO A 113 6.26 6.03 3.43
C PRO A 113 5.57 5.87 4.79
N LEU A 114 6.31 5.43 5.79
CA LEU A 114 5.80 5.18 7.14
C LEU A 114 6.24 6.23 8.17
N GLU A 115 7.11 7.15 7.78
CA GLU A 115 7.79 8.10 8.67
C GLU A 115 6.82 9.02 9.40
N ASP A 116 5.77 9.47 8.74
CA ASP A 116 4.78 10.39 9.32
C ASP A 116 3.61 9.68 10.02
N THR A 117 3.62 8.34 10.03
CA THR A 117 2.50 7.54 10.57
C THR A 117 2.95 6.57 11.65
N VAL A 118 3.57 5.47 11.27
CA VAL A 118 3.96 4.37 12.16
C VAL A 118 5.40 4.53 12.66
N MET A 119 6.32 4.95 11.78
CA MET A 119 7.74 5.12 12.07
C MET A 119 8.04 6.55 12.52
N THR A 120 7.38 6.99 13.60
CA THR A 120 7.68 8.26 14.25
C THR A 120 9.10 8.28 14.81
N GLU A 121 9.65 9.46 15.15
CA GLU A 121 10.96 9.58 15.78
C GLU A 121 11.08 8.72 17.06
N GLU A 122 10.02 8.63 17.85
CA GLU A 122 9.96 7.80 19.05
C GLU A 122 10.05 6.30 18.71
N THR A 123 9.30 5.85 17.70
CA THR A 123 9.35 4.46 17.25
C THR A 123 10.72 4.14 16.66
N ALA A 124 11.25 5.02 15.82
CA ALA A 124 12.55 4.87 15.17
C ALA A 124 13.71 4.81 16.18
N ALA A 125 13.60 5.46 17.33
CA ALA A 125 14.61 5.42 18.40
C ALA A 125 14.82 4.01 18.99
N ASN A 126 13.85 3.09 18.83
CA ASN A 126 13.96 1.70 19.26
C ASN A 126 14.79 0.81 18.33
N PHE A 127 15.19 1.33 17.16
CA PHE A 127 15.97 0.60 16.16
C PHE A 127 17.40 1.14 16.06
N PRO A 128 18.38 0.31 15.68
CA PRO A 128 19.72 0.78 15.41
C PRO A 128 19.72 1.84 14.30
N GLN A 129 20.25 3.02 14.57
CA GLN A 129 20.19 4.16 13.64
C GLN A 129 20.95 3.92 12.34
N GLU A 130 22.00 3.11 12.39
CA GLU A 130 22.75 2.72 11.18
C GLU A 130 21.89 1.89 10.25
N TYR A 131 21.12 0.97 10.81
CA TYR A 131 20.20 0.11 10.05
C TYR A 131 19.10 0.91 9.35
N LEU A 132 18.51 1.87 10.05
CA LEU A 132 17.49 2.74 9.47
C LEU A 132 18.02 3.56 8.29
N LYS A 133 19.28 4.04 8.37
CA LYS A 133 19.91 4.81 7.29
C LYS A 133 20.19 3.97 6.04
N GLU A 134 20.55 2.71 6.21
CA GLU A 134 20.91 1.85 5.09
C GLU A 134 19.68 1.28 4.37
N ILE A 135 18.62 1.00 5.11
CA ILE A 135 17.47 0.26 4.58
C ILE A 135 16.26 1.16 4.34
N CYS A 136 15.99 2.12 5.21
CA CYS A 136 14.77 2.90 5.19
C CYS A 136 14.90 4.28 4.52
N MET A 137 16.10 4.79 4.30
CA MET A 137 16.37 6.05 3.60
C MET A 137 16.98 5.83 2.22
#